data_99ca47c8432928c251e5fb40bdeb9755
#
_entry.id   99ca47c8432928c251e5fb40bdeb9755
#
_cell.length_a   1.000
_cell.length_b   1.000
_cell.length_c   1.000
_cell.angle_alpha   90.00
_cell.angle_beta   90.00
_cell.angle_gamma   90.00
#
_symmetry.space_group_name_H-M   'P 1'
#
loop_
_entity.id
_entity.type
_entity.pdbx_description
1 polymer ?
#
loop_
_entity_poly.entity_id
_entity_poly.type
_entity_poly.pdbx_seq_one_letter_code
_entity_poly.pdbx_strand_id
1 'polypeptide(L)'
;MKILLIVVAGVVLLVISVIVIGSLLPKRHVVSRSASYRATPEHLFSLIAGPQDWRPDVLRCEAVPSVDGRELMRETTRNGDTIAYELLDRMPPKSVKRRIATENLPYSGAWTYSLQAHDGMTIVQITEDGQVYNPVFRFMSRFVLGHTRTMDIYLRALGKATGQEVEVKD
;
A
#
# COMPACT_ATOMS: atom_id res chain seq x y z
N MET A 1 23.45 -23.78 31.88
CA MET A 1 22.62 -22.76 32.55
C MET A 1 23.07 -21.34 32.28
N LYS A 2 24.34 -20.94 32.50
CA LYS A 2 24.84 -19.55 32.25
C LYS A 2 24.73 -19.11 30.80
N ILE A 3 25.04 -19.95 29.81
CA ILE A 3 24.91 -19.60 28.37
C ILE A 3 23.48 -19.34 27.99
N LEU A 4 22.52 -20.16 28.46
CA LEU A 4 21.09 -19.95 28.21
C LEU A 4 20.60 -18.61 28.76
N LEU A 5 21.03 -18.23 29.98
CA LEU A 5 20.69 -16.94 30.58
C LEU A 5 21.27 -15.78 29.76
N ILE A 6 22.48 -15.87 29.24
CA ILE A 6 23.10 -14.85 28.39
C ILE A 6 22.30 -14.70 27.08
N VAL A 7 21.93 -15.82 26.45
CA VAL A 7 21.14 -15.78 25.21
C VAL A 7 19.78 -15.14 25.45
N VAL A 8 19.08 -15.55 26.50
CA VAL A 8 17.77 -14.97 26.86
C VAL A 8 17.89 -13.47 27.15
N ALA A 9 18.89 -13.07 27.92
CA ALA A 9 19.12 -11.65 28.21
C ALA A 9 19.41 -10.84 26.92
N GLY A 10 20.18 -11.40 25.98
CA GLY A 10 20.46 -10.80 24.68
C GLY A 10 19.21 -10.60 23.82
N VAL A 11 18.34 -11.63 23.77
CA VAL A 11 17.05 -11.53 23.04
C VAL A 11 16.14 -10.48 23.67
N VAL A 12 16.01 -10.46 24.99
CA VAL A 12 15.20 -9.46 25.70
C VAL A 12 15.71 -8.04 25.41
N LEU A 13 17.01 -7.83 25.48
CA LEU A 13 17.62 -6.53 25.16
C LEU A 13 17.34 -6.09 23.73
N LEU A 14 17.44 -7.03 22.76
CA LEU A 14 17.11 -6.76 21.37
C LEU A 14 15.64 -6.32 21.19
N VAL A 15 14.70 -7.06 21.78
CA VAL A 15 13.27 -6.72 21.72
C VAL A 15 12.99 -5.35 22.33
N ILE A 16 13.57 -5.05 23.49
CA ILE A 16 13.44 -3.73 24.14
C ILE A 16 14.00 -2.64 23.22
N SER A 17 15.16 -2.86 22.62
CA SER A 17 15.79 -1.91 21.69
C SER A 17 14.89 -1.63 20.48
N VAL A 18 14.30 -2.66 19.86
CA VAL A 18 13.35 -2.50 18.75
C VAL A 18 12.14 -1.67 19.16
N ILE A 19 11.56 -1.94 20.33
CA ILE A 19 10.39 -1.20 20.83
C ILE A 19 10.76 0.26 21.11
N VAL A 20 11.88 0.52 21.76
CA VAL A 20 12.34 1.88 22.08
C VAL A 20 12.61 2.67 20.81
N ILE A 21 13.43 2.14 19.90
CA ILE A 21 13.74 2.80 18.63
C ILE A 21 12.44 3.05 17.84
N GLY A 22 11.59 2.02 17.70
CA GLY A 22 10.31 2.14 17.00
C GLY A 22 9.37 3.17 17.65
N SER A 23 9.45 3.39 18.98
CA SER A 23 8.65 4.40 19.68
C SER A 23 9.09 5.82 19.37
N LEU A 24 10.38 6.01 19.08
CA LEU A 24 10.97 7.30 18.71
C LEU A 24 10.74 7.66 17.23
N LEU A 25 10.39 6.69 16.39
CA LEU A 25 10.14 6.94 14.97
C LEU A 25 8.80 7.68 14.75
N PRO A 26 8.71 8.55 13.71
CA PRO A 26 7.45 9.19 13.33
C PRO A 26 6.35 8.15 13.05
N LYS A 27 5.13 8.43 13.52
CA LYS A 27 3.96 7.59 13.20
C LYS A 27 3.51 7.76 11.75
N ARG A 28 3.58 8.99 11.21
CA ARG A 28 3.15 9.35 9.87
C ARG A 28 4.33 9.37 8.91
N HIS A 29 4.09 8.91 7.71
CA HIS A 29 5.00 9.03 6.57
C HIS A 29 4.22 9.41 5.31
N VAL A 30 4.88 10.12 4.40
CA VAL A 30 4.38 10.37 3.06
C VAL A 30 5.48 9.94 2.10
N VAL A 31 5.13 9.04 1.19
CA VAL A 31 6.05 8.50 0.18
C VAL A 31 5.34 8.36 -1.15
N SER A 32 6.09 8.46 -2.24
CA SER A 32 5.54 8.33 -3.59
C SER A 32 6.38 7.38 -4.42
N ARG A 33 5.74 6.76 -5.40
CA ARG A 33 6.35 5.94 -6.45
C ARG A 33 5.64 6.19 -7.76
N SER A 34 6.36 6.11 -8.86
CA SER A 34 5.79 6.32 -10.20
C SER A 34 6.30 5.30 -11.20
N ALA A 35 5.50 5.06 -12.23
CA ALA A 35 5.91 4.28 -13.40
C ALA A 35 5.23 4.83 -14.66
N SER A 36 5.86 4.60 -15.82
CA SER A 36 5.35 5.03 -17.12
C SER A 36 4.81 3.83 -17.91
N TYR A 37 3.65 4.01 -18.54
CA TYR A 37 2.92 2.95 -19.24
C TYR A 37 2.60 3.37 -20.68
N ARG A 38 2.73 2.43 -21.61
CA ARG A 38 2.24 2.55 -23.00
C ARG A 38 0.76 2.21 -23.07
N ALA A 39 -0.05 3.00 -22.37
CA ALA A 39 -1.50 2.85 -22.29
C ALA A 39 -2.13 4.22 -22.08
N THR A 40 -3.40 4.39 -22.45
CA THR A 40 -4.09 5.68 -22.25
C THR A 40 -4.47 5.89 -20.79
N PRO A 41 -4.59 7.14 -20.32
CA PRO A 41 -5.03 7.44 -18.97
C PRO A 41 -6.38 6.79 -18.64
N GLU A 42 -7.32 6.76 -19.60
CA GLU A 42 -8.65 6.19 -19.43
C GLU A 42 -8.59 4.68 -19.14
N HIS A 43 -7.75 3.95 -19.88
CA HIS A 43 -7.57 2.51 -19.68
C HIS A 43 -6.96 2.20 -18.31
N LEU A 44 -5.87 2.89 -17.95
CA LEU A 44 -5.23 2.72 -16.64
C LEU A 44 -6.17 3.14 -15.49
N PHE A 45 -6.90 4.24 -15.69
CA PHE A 45 -7.89 4.70 -14.72
C PHE A 45 -8.98 3.64 -14.49
N SER A 46 -9.49 2.99 -15.53
CA SER A 46 -10.50 1.95 -15.39
C SER A 46 -10.02 0.76 -14.57
N LEU A 47 -8.74 0.36 -14.72
CA LEU A 47 -8.12 -0.69 -13.91
C LEU A 47 -7.94 -0.25 -12.45
N ILE A 48 -7.48 0.98 -12.22
CA ILE A 48 -7.21 1.51 -10.88
C ILE A 48 -8.52 1.80 -10.12
N ALA A 49 -9.53 2.37 -10.79
CA ALA A 49 -10.80 2.74 -10.17
C ALA A 49 -11.75 1.54 -10.03
N GLY A 50 -11.59 0.49 -10.81
CA GLY A 50 -12.39 -0.72 -10.80
C GLY A 50 -11.99 -1.74 -9.73
N PRO A 51 -12.57 -2.96 -9.81
CA PRO A 51 -12.14 -4.09 -9.00
C PRO A 51 -10.67 -4.42 -9.23
N GLN A 52 -9.98 -4.82 -8.17
CA GLN A 52 -8.52 -5.05 -8.18
C GLN A 52 -8.14 -6.54 -8.39
N ASP A 53 -9.03 -7.35 -8.94
CA ASP A 53 -8.86 -8.78 -9.21
C ASP A 53 -7.81 -9.10 -10.29
N TRP A 54 -7.40 -8.10 -11.07
CA TRP A 54 -6.26 -8.19 -12.00
C TRP A 54 -4.91 -8.27 -11.27
N ARG A 55 -4.86 -7.92 -9.99
CA ARG A 55 -3.64 -8.02 -9.17
C ARG A 55 -3.38 -9.48 -8.77
N PRO A 56 -2.13 -9.98 -8.91
CA PRO A 56 -1.81 -11.39 -8.60
C PRO A 56 -1.92 -11.74 -7.12
N ASP A 57 -1.84 -10.75 -6.23
CA ASP A 57 -1.96 -10.91 -4.77
C ASP A 57 -3.42 -10.89 -4.28
N VAL A 58 -4.35 -10.39 -5.09
CA VAL A 58 -5.78 -10.34 -4.76
C VAL A 58 -6.47 -11.62 -5.25
N LEU A 59 -7.18 -12.27 -4.33
CA LEU A 59 -8.01 -13.42 -4.63
C LEU A 59 -9.42 -12.99 -5.07
N ARG A 60 -9.96 -11.95 -4.43
CA ARG A 60 -11.32 -11.46 -4.63
C ARG A 60 -11.43 -9.99 -4.27
N CYS A 61 -12.16 -9.23 -5.10
CA CYS A 61 -12.48 -7.85 -4.86
C CYS A 61 -13.99 -7.65 -5.00
N GLU A 62 -14.66 -7.14 -3.98
CA GLU A 62 -16.12 -7.01 -3.91
C GLU A 62 -16.54 -5.62 -3.47
N ALA A 63 -17.57 -5.07 -4.11
CA ALA A 63 -18.26 -3.91 -3.58
C ALA A 63 -19.01 -4.30 -2.30
N VAL A 64 -18.83 -3.52 -1.24
CA VAL A 64 -19.57 -3.69 0.01
C VAL A 64 -20.72 -2.72 0.01
N PRO A 65 -21.95 -3.15 0.37
CA PRO A 65 -23.09 -2.23 0.51
C PRO A 65 -22.74 -1.10 1.46
N SER A 66 -22.95 0.12 1.00
CA SER A 66 -22.70 1.31 1.81
C SER A 66 -23.82 1.54 2.81
N VAL A 67 -23.50 1.80 4.07
CA VAL A 67 -24.47 2.17 5.11
C VAL A 67 -24.72 3.69 5.11
N ASP A 68 -23.73 4.49 4.68
CA ASP A 68 -23.78 5.97 4.78
C ASP A 68 -23.42 6.67 3.45
N GLY A 69 -23.71 6.04 2.30
CA GLY A 69 -23.39 6.60 0.99
C GLY A 69 -21.88 6.50 0.63
N ARG A 70 -21.07 5.80 1.44
CA ARG A 70 -19.64 5.59 1.17
C ARG A 70 -19.44 4.43 0.20
N GLU A 71 -18.63 4.60 -0.81
CA GLU A 71 -18.24 3.52 -1.71
C GLU A 71 -17.10 2.69 -1.06
N LEU A 72 -17.41 1.47 -0.67
CA LEU A 72 -16.46 0.54 -0.06
C LEU A 72 -16.18 -0.64 -0.99
N MET A 73 -14.89 -0.98 -1.11
CA MET A 73 -14.41 -2.18 -1.79
C MET A 73 -13.68 -3.06 -0.78
N ARG A 74 -14.02 -4.34 -0.73
CA ARG A 74 -13.36 -5.33 0.10
C ARG A 74 -12.43 -6.17 -0.76
N GLU A 75 -11.16 -6.16 -0.45
CA GLU A 75 -10.14 -6.98 -1.08
C GLU A 75 -9.76 -8.13 -0.14
N THR A 76 -9.84 -9.37 -0.63
CA THR A 76 -9.30 -10.56 0.05
C THR A 76 -8.04 -10.98 -0.68
N THR A 77 -6.93 -11.05 0.04
CA THR A 77 -5.65 -11.50 -0.50
C THR A 77 -5.58 -13.02 -0.60
N ARG A 78 -4.62 -13.53 -1.37
CA ARG A 78 -4.36 -14.99 -1.44
C ARG A 78 -3.90 -15.59 -0.11
N ASN A 79 -3.40 -14.79 0.81
CA ASN A 79 -3.01 -15.22 2.16
C ASN A 79 -4.21 -15.28 3.13
N GLY A 80 -5.41 -14.88 2.68
CA GLY A 80 -6.63 -14.87 3.49
C GLY A 80 -6.89 -13.55 4.23
N ASP A 81 -5.98 -12.59 4.17
CA ASP A 81 -6.19 -11.27 4.76
C ASP A 81 -7.29 -10.52 4.01
N THR A 82 -8.15 -9.84 4.74
CA THR A 82 -9.25 -9.06 4.15
C THR A 82 -9.15 -7.61 4.62
N ILE A 83 -9.09 -6.68 3.64
CA ILE A 83 -9.02 -5.25 3.89
C ILE A 83 -10.13 -4.55 3.11
N ALA A 84 -10.86 -3.68 3.79
CA ALA A 84 -11.83 -2.79 3.17
C ALA A 84 -11.17 -1.44 2.86
N TYR A 85 -11.43 -0.95 1.65
CA TYR A 85 -11.00 0.36 1.20
C TYR A 85 -12.20 1.23 0.90
N GLU A 86 -12.17 2.47 1.35
CA GLU A 86 -13.16 3.49 1.03
C GLU A 86 -12.64 4.37 -0.11
N LEU A 87 -13.47 4.58 -1.12
CA LEU A 87 -13.21 5.56 -2.16
C LEU A 87 -13.52 6.96 -1.61
N LEU A 88 -12.50 7.82 -1.52
CA LEU A 88 -12.64 9.18 -1.02
C LEU A 88 -12.89 10.19 -2.13
N ASP A 89 -12.26 9.97 -3.29
CA ASP A 89 -12.34 10.87 -4.44
C ASP A 89 -12.06 10.12 -5.75
N ARG A 90 -12.72 10.58 -6.83
CA ARG A 90 -12.57 10.03 -8.18
C ARG A 90 -12.72 11.14 -9.21
N MET A 91 -11.67 11.46 -9.92
CA MET A 91 -11.63 12.43 -11.03
C MET A 91 -11.16 11.77 -12.32
N PRO A 92 -12.04 11.16 -13.11
CA PRO A 92 -11.67 10.50 -14.36
C PRO A 92 -11.09 11.48 -15.39
N PRO A 93 -10.07 11.09 -16.17
CA PRO A 93 -9.18 9.95 -15.99
C PRO A 93 -7.93 10.31 -15.15
N LYS A 94 -7.99 11.34 -14.30
CA LYS A 94 -6.82 12.02 -13.70
C LYS A 94 -6.41 11.45 -12.35
N SER A 95 -7.36 11.12 -11.48
CA SER A 95 -6.99 10.66 -10.13
C SER A 95 -8.06 9.81 -9.45
N VAL A 96 -7.57 8.95 -8.55
CA VAL A 96 -8.38 8.17 -7.60
C VAL A 96 -7.74 8.28 -6.23
N LYS A 97 -8.54 8.46 -5.19
CA LYS A 97 -8.07 8.45 -3.80
C LYS A 97 -8.86 7.42 -2.99
N ARG A 98 -8.14 6.51 -2.35
CA ARG A 98 -8.72 5.47 -1.49
C ARG A 98 -8.05 5.49 -0.13
N ARG A 99 -8.80 5.15 0.93
CA ARG A 99 -8.24 4.93 2.26
C ARG A 99 -8.58 3.55 2.79
N ILE A 100 -7.77 3.05 3.70
CA ILE A 100 -8.08 1.86 4.48
C ILE A 100 -9.26 2.18 5.40
N ALA A 101 -10.34 1.39 5.28
CA ALA A 101 -11.55 1.52 6.07
C ALA A 101 -11.69 0.39 7.12
N THR A 102 -10.85 -0.64 7.06
CA THR A 102 -10.79 -1.69 8.09
C THR A 102 -10.27 -1.10 9.40
N GLU A 103 -11.05 -1.29 10.46
CA GLU A 103 -10.71 -0.85 11.81
C GLU A 103 -9.73 -1.81 12.51
N ASN A 104 -9.10 -1.33 13.57
CA ASN A 104 -8.21 -2.10 14.47
C ASN A 104 -6.95 -2.68 13.80
N LEU A 105 -6.54 -2.15 12.65
CA LEU A 105 -5.25 -2.49 12.05
C LEU A 105 -4.11 -1.74 12.77
N PRO A 106 -2.89 -2.30 12.82
CA PRO A 106 -1.72 -1.65 13.39
C PRO A 106 -1.21 -0.46 12.55
N TYR A 107 -1.86 -0.19 11.41
CA TYR A 107 -1.59 0.88 10.47
C TYR A 107 -2.89 1.42 9.86
N SER A 108 -2.84 2.62 9.31
CA SER A 108 -3.88 3.22 8.47
C SER A 108 -3.23 4.06 7.37
N GLY A 109 -4.03 4.52 6.43
CA GLY A 109 -3.52 5.42 5.40
C GLY A 109 -4.46 5.56 4.21
N ALA A 110 -4.06 6.47 3.33
CA ALA A 110 -4.71 6.68 2.04
C ALA A 110 -3.68 6.65 0.92
N TRP A 111 -4.07 6.07 -0.21
CA TRP A 111 -3.34 6.15 -1.46
C TRP A 111 -4.07 7.08 -2.42
N THR A 112 -3.29 7.99 -2.99
CA THR A 112 -3.71 8.83 -4.11
C THR A 112 -2.98 8.35 -5.36
N TYR A 113 -3.75 7.95 -6.36
CA TYR A 113 -3.28 7.61 -7.69
C TYR A 113 -3.47 8.83 -8.59
N SER A 114 -2.41 9.31 -9.20
CA SER A 114 -2.44 10.42 -10.17
C SER A 114 -1.97 9.92 -11.52
N LEU A 115 -2.71 10.22 -12.58
CA LEU A 115 -2.44 9.81 -13.95
C LEU A 115 -2.20 11.05 -14.80
N GLN A 116 -1.08 11.07 -15.52
CA GLN A 116 -0.70 12.17 -16.40
C GLN A 116 -0.21 11.64 -17.74
N ALA A 117 -0.83 12.09 -18.82
CA ALA A 117 -0.31 11.83 -20.16
C ALA A 117 0.97 12.62 -20.40
N HIS A 118 2.00 11.97 -20.93
CA HIS A 118 3.29 12.55 -21.24
C HIS A 118 3.95 11.80 -22.39
N ASP A 119 4.22 12.48 -23.50
CA ASP A 119 4.94 11.94 -24.68
C ASP A 119 4.41 10.58 -25.19
N GLY A 120 3.09 10.47 -25.34
CA GLY A 120 2.44 9.24 -25.83
C GLY A 120 2.40 8.09 -24.82
N MET A 121 2.82 8.34 -23.59
CA MET A 121 2.74 7.41 -22.45
C MET A 121 1.85 8.02 -21.37
N THR A 122 1.50 7.23 -20.38
CA THR A 122 0.85 7.69 -19.16
C THR A 122 1.75 7.42 -17.95
N ILE A 123 2.06 8.46 -17.21
CA ILE A 123 2.74 8.33 -15.91
C ILE A 123 1.66 8.10 -14.85
N VAL A 124 1.79 7.02 -14.10
CA VAL A 124 0.99 6.77 -12.90
C VAL A 124 1.88 6.97 -11.69
N GLN A 125 1.47 7.88 -10.81
CA GLN A 125 2.11 8.10 -9.52
C GLN A 125 1.17 7.67 -8.41
N ILE A 126 1.69 6.90 -7.46
CA ILE A 126 1.02 6.57 -6.21
C ILE A 126 1.68 7.39 -5.10
N THR A 127 0.87 8.11 -4.34
CA THR A 127 1.32 8.78 -3.12
C THR A 127 0.58 8.15 -1.93
N GLU A 128 1.34 7.62 -0.98
CA GLU A 128 0.83 7.11 0.29
C GLU A 128 0.99 8.16 1.38
N ASP A 129 -0.11 8.49 2.07
CA ASP A 129 -0.12 9.19 3.35
C ASP A 129 -0.51 8.16 4.42
N GLY A 130 0.50 7.57 5.02
CA GLY A 130 0.36 6.42 5.90
C GLY A 130 0.66 6.74 7.36
N GLN A 131 0.06 5.96 8.26
CA GLN A 131 0.34 5.98 9.69
C GLN A 131 0.57 4.56 10.20
N VAL A 132 1.61 4.36 11.01
CA VAL A 132 1.91 3.08 11.66
C VAL A 132 1.87 3.29 13.16
N TYR A 133 0.91 2.64 13.84
CA TYR A 133 0.66 2.85 15.27
C TYR A 133 1.58 2.00 16.16
N ASN A 134 1.87 0.78 15.75
CA ASN A 134 2.67 -0.16 16.53
C ASN A 134 4.16 0.15 16.38
N PRO A 135 4.93 0.33 17.49
CA PRO A 135 6.37 0.62 17.45
C PRO A 135 7.21 -0.43 16.72
N VAL A 136 6.90 -1.71 16.90
CA VAL A 136 7.61 -2.78 16.23
C VAL A 136 7.40 -2.72 14.71
N PHE A 137 6.16 -2.47 14.27
CA PHE A 137 5.85 -2.28 12.85
C PHE A 137 6.54 -1.04 12.27
N ARG A 138 6.65 0.06 13.04
CA ARG A 138 7.41 1.26 12.61
C ARG A 138 8.88 0.94 12.39
N PHE A 139 9.49 0.21 13.32
CA PHE A 139 10.87 -0.25 13.17
C PHE A 139 11.03 -1.11 11.92
N MET A 140 10.16 -2.12 11.75
CA MET A 140 10.19 -3.02 10.60
C MET A 140 9.99 -2.28 9.27
N SER A 141 9.01 -1.37 9.20
CA SER A 141 8.75 -0.57 7.99
C SER A 141 9.93 0.35 7.65
N ARG A 142 10.62 0.90 8.66
CA ARG A 142 11.74 1.82 8.43
C ARG A 142 13.02 1.11 8.00
N PHE A 143 13.35 -0.03 8.62
CA PHE A 143 14.70 -0.62 8.50
C PHE A 143 14.73 -1.95 7.74
N VAL A 144 13.61 -2.64 7.61
CA VAL A 144 13.57 -4.00 7.03
C VAL A 144 12.74 -4.05 5.75
N LEU A 145 11.49 -3.58 5.77
CA LEU A 145 10.56 -3.75 4.66
C LEU A 145 10.58 -2.59 3.65
N GLY A 146 10.85 -1.36 4.13
CA GLY A 146 10.64 -0.13 3.37
C GLY A 146 9.16 0.26 3.30
N HIS A 147 8.88 1.56 3.15
CA HIS A 147 7.52 2.07 3.00
C HIS A 147 6.98 1.95 1.57
N THR A 148 7.86 1.76 0.57
CA THR A 148 7.51 1.85 -0.86
C THR A 148 7.26 0.50 -1.52
N ARG A 149 7.63 -0.61 -0.88
CA ARG A 149 7.58 -1.96 -1.47
C ARG A 149 6.20 -2.33 -2.01
N THR A 150 5.13 -1.99 -1.29
CA THR A 150 3.76 -2.32 -1.71
C THR A 150 3.35 -1.55 -2.96
N MET A 151 3.77 -0.27 -3.05
CA MET A 151 3.55 0.54 -4.26
C MET A 151 4.33 0.00 -5.46
N ASP A 152 5.58 -0.44 -5.23
CA ASP A 152 6.41 -1.04 -6.28
C ASP A 152 5.76 -2.32 -6.85
N ILE A 153 5.24 -3.17 -5.97
CA ILE A 153 4.50 -4.39 -6.36
C ILE A 153 3.25 -4.02 -7.16
N TYR A 154 2.48 -3.04 -6.70
CA TYR A 154 1.27 -2.58 -7.37
C TYR A 154 1.56 -2.04 -8.78
N LEU A 155 2.53 -1.13 -8.92
CA LEU A 155 2.88 -0.53 -10.20
C LEU A 155 3.39 -1.58 -11.20
N ARG A 156 4.20 -2.55 -10.76
CA ARG A 156 4.63 -3.67 -11.62
C ARG A 156 3.46 -4.58 -11.99
N ALA A 157 2.52 -4.83 -11.08
CA ALA A 157 1.33 -5.62 -11.37
C ALA A 157 0.44 -4.91 -12.41
N LEU A 158 0.28 -3.58 -12.32
CA LEU A 158 -0.43 -2.77 -13.30
C LEU A 158 0.25 -2.85 -14.69
N GLY A 159 1.58 -2.86 -14.73
CA GLY A 159 2.34 -3.12 -15.96
C GLY A 159 1.99 -4.49 -16.57
N LYS A 160 2.01 -5.54 -15.77
CA LYS A 160 1.65 -6.89 -16.23
C LYS A 160 0.20 -6.96 -16.74
N ALA A 161 -0.74 -6.31 -16.05
CA ALA A 161 -2.14 -6.24 -16.49
C ALA A 161 -2.31 -5.53 -17.84
N THR A 162 -1.39 -4.65 -18.21
CA THR A 162 -1.35 -3.97 -19.51
C THR A 162 -0.35 -4.57 -20.49
N GLY A 163 0.16 -5.78 -20.20
CA GLY A 163 1.04 -6.54 -21.11
C GLY A 163 2.46 -5.96 -21.22
N GLN A 164 2.95 -5.24 -20.21
CA GLN A 164 4.28 -4.61 -20.25
C GLN A 164 5.04 -4.74 -18.92
N GLU A 165 6.36 -4.73 -19.01
CA GLU A 165 7.22 -4.55 -17.84
C GLU A 165 7.51 -3.06 -17.65
N VAL A 166 7.49 -2.60 -16.40
CA VAL A 166 7.72 -1.20 -16.06
C VAL A 166 8.82 -1.05 -15.01
N GLU A 167 9.58 0.03 -15.15
CA GLU A 167 10.53 0.47 -14.13
C GLU A 167 9.81 1.42 -13.18
N VAL A 168 9.96 1.16 -11.87
CA VAL A 168 9.39 2.01 -10.82
C VAL A 168 10.44 3.00 -10.36
N LYS A 169 10.04 4.27 -10.27
CA LYS A 169 10.90 5.41 -9.91
C LYS A 169 10.35 6.13 -8.68
N ASP A 170 11.22 6.92 -8.07
CA ASP A 170 10.88 7.83 -6.98
C ASP A 170 10.01 9.00 -7.46
#